data_57a03317001ecee488c187e7fac3b3a0
#
_entry.id   57a03317001ecee488c187e7fac3b3a0
#
_cell.length_a   1.000
_cell.length_b   1.000
_cell.length_c   1.000
_cell.angle_alpha   90.00
_cell.angle_beta   90.00
_cell.angle_gamma   90.00
#
_symmetry.space_group_name_H-M   'P 1'
#
loop_
_entity.id
_entity.type
_entity.pdbx_description
1 polymer ?
#
loop_
_entity_poly.entity_id
_entity_poly.type
_entity_poly.pdbx_seq_one_letter_code
_entity_poly.pdbx_strand_id
1 'polypeptide(L)'
;MHKRLAKPKTVLSNRPINALDRTHKQKKGKRVVVFGTFDRLHKGHINFLKQASQFGDELYIIVARDNNVVKIKGRLPNDTELRRVKKIKNLKIAKRVMLGQKNFNSRYNLLNKIRPHIVALGYDQQAKLIELRSQLKKYGMSAKIVRLKPYHPEKYKTSKLNNIQ
;
A
#
# COMPACT_ATOMS: atom_id res chain seq x y z
N MET A 1 61.02 23.19 56.73
CA MET A 1 60.82 21.91 56.05
C MET A 1 59.35 21.86 55.47
N HIS A 2 59.24 22.19 54.25
CA HIS A 2 57.90 22.20 53.60
C HIS A 2 57.83 21.05 52.55
N LYS A 3 57.06 20.01 52.84
CA LYS A 3 56.78 18.95 51.89
C LYS A 3 55.78 19.40 50.91
N ARG A 4 56.17 19.50 49.65
CA ARG A 4 55.20 19.70 48.51
C ARG A 4 54.46 18.41 48.19
N LEU A 5 53.16 18.44 48.32
CA LEU A 5 52.26 17.36 47.85
C LEU A 5 52.12 17.44 46.34
N ALA A 6 52.50 16.37 45.67
CA ALA A 6 52.32 16.22 44.23
C ALA A 6 50.81 15.98 43.88
N LYS A 7 50.29 16.75 42.93
CA LYS A 7 48.93 16.55 42.36
C LYS A 7 48.90 15.33 41.43
N PRO A 8 47.88 14.47 41.48
CA PRO A 8 47.75 13.39 40.52
C PRO A 8 47.40 13.92 39.11
N LYS A 9 48.12 13.43 38.10
CA LYS A 9 47.84 13.68 36.70
C LYS A 9 46.60 12.88 36.29
N THR A 10 45.50 13.55 36.02
CA THR A 10 44.29 12.95 35.39
C THR A 10 44.63 12.68 33.93
N VAL A 11 44.80 11.43 33.57
CA VAL A 11 44.93 10.97 32.19
C VAL A 11 43.51 10.93 31.59
N LEU A 12 43.18 11.94 30.83
CA LEU A 12 41.98 11.92 29.95
C LEU A 12 42.24 10.89 28.83
N SER A 13 41.65 9.70 28.96
CA SER A 13 41.61 8.74 27.86
C SER A 13 40.67 9.28 26.77
N ASN A 14 41.27 9.83 25.72
CA ASN A 14 40.60 10.10 24.46
C ASN A 14 40.19 8.75 23.84
N ARG A 15 39.02 8.24 24.19
CA ARG A 15 38.36 7.23 23.37
C ARG A 15 37.61 7.99 22.25
N PRO A 16 37.92 7.72 20.97
CA PRO A 16 37.13 8.29 19.91
C PRO A 16 35.68 7.75 20.02
N ILE A 17 34.71 8.67 20.06
CA ILE A 17 33.29 8.36 19.95
C ILE A 17 33.05 8.01 18.48
N ASN A 18 33.57 6.86 18.08
CA ASN A 18 33.32 6.33 16.73
C ASN A 18 32.43 5.11 16.82
N ALA A 19 31.48 5.12 15.96
CA ALA A 19 30.55 4.06 15.65
C ALA A 19 29.30 4.01 16.55
N LEU A 20 28.52 5.10 16.54
CA LEU A 20 27.10 4.91 16.54
C LEU A 20 26.79 4.05 15.31
N ASP A 21 26.59 2.77 15.62
CA ASP A 21 26.22 1.72 14.71
C ASP A 21 25.10 2.20 13.72
N ARG A 22 25.53 2.56 12.49
CA ARG A 22 24.63 2.91 11.38
C ARG A 22 23.98 1.66 10.78
N THR A 23 23.86 0.59 11.52
CA THR A 23 23.21 -0.65 11.07
C THR A 23 21.77 -0.78 11.56
N HIS A 24 21.05 0.34 11.77
CA HIS A 24 19.59 0.29 11.70
C HIS A 24 19.22 0.21 10.23
N LYS A 25 19.53 -0.90 9.58
CA LYS A 25 18.88 -1.33 8.36
C LYS A 25 17.40 -1.45 8.70
N GLN A 26 16.64 -0.35 8.52
CA GLN A 26 15.20 -0.33 8.78
C GLN A 26 14.62 -1.55 8.08
N LYS A 27 14.13 -2.51 8.87
CA LYS A 27 13.51 -3.72 8.36
C LYS A 27 12.36 -3.24 7.48
N LYS A 28 12.59 -3.24 6.17
CA LYS A 28 11.62 -2.71 5.20
C LYS A 28 10.34 -3.49 5.38
N GLY A 29 9.30 -2.87 5.93
CA GLY A 29 8.04 -3.50 6.26
C GLY A 29 7.44 -4.25 5.05
N LYS A 30 6.70 -5.30 5.32
CA LYS A 30 6.03 -6.12 4.29
C LYS A 30 4.94 -5.29 3.60
N ARG A 31 5.12 -4.99 2.31
CA ARG A 31 4.23 -4.13 1.52
C ARG A 31 3.12 -4.94 0.87
N VAL A 32 1.90 -4.51 1.10
CA VAL A 32 0.69 -5.03 0.46
C VAL A 32 0.16 -3.98 -0.50
N VAL A 33 -0.24 -4.37 -1.70
CA VAL A 33 -0.91 -3.50 -2.65
C VAL A 33 -2.30 -4.01 -2.99
N VAL A 34 -3.24 -3.10 -3.10
CA VAL A 34 -4.60 -3.34 -3.60
C VAL A 34 -4.93 -2.35 -4.70
N PHE A 35 -5.79 -2.79 -5.61
CA PHE A 35 -6.36 -1.98 -6.68
C PHE A 35 -7.87 -1.95 -6.55
N GLY A 36 -8.50 -0.84 -6.87
CA GLY A 36 -9.95 -0.78 -6.91
C GLY A 36 -10.50 0.52 -7.47
N THR A 37 -11.76 0.51 -7.85
CA THR A 37 -12.50 1.73 -8.18
C THR A 37 -12.90 2.44 -6.91
N PHE A 38 -13.39 1.70 -5.90
CA PHE A 38 -13.89 2.21 -4.61
C PHE A 38 -14.97 3.28 -4.78
N ASP A 39 -15.85 3.09 -5.78
CA ASP A 39 -16.98 3.97 -6.02
C ASP A 39 -18.04 3.82 -4.92
N ARG A 40 -18.65 4.94 -4.48
CA ARG A 40 -19.64 4.94 -3.37
C ARG A 40 -19.12 4.09 -2.19
N LEU A 41 -17.99 4.52 -1.59
CA LEU A 41 -17.31 3.79 -0.52
C LEU A 41 -18.31 3.23 0.51
N HIS A 42 -18.31 1.90 0.69
CA HIS A 42 -19.25 1.16 1.54
C HIS A 42 -18.56 0.13 2.43
N LYS A 43 -19.30 -0.50 3.35
CA LYS A 43 -18.76 -1.46 4.33
C LYS A 43 -17.99 -2.62 3.68
N GLY A 44 -18.41 -3.10 2.51
CA GLY A 44 -17.69 -4.12 1.73
C GLY A 44 -16.28 -3.67 1.33
N HIS A 45 -16.12 -2.44 0.83
CA HIS A 45 -14.81 -1.86 0.52
C HIS A 45 -13.94 -1.72 1.78
N ILE A 46 -14.53 -1.23 2.88
CA ILE A 46 -13.79 -1.04 4.15
C ILE A 46 -13.30 -2.39 4.67
N ASN A 47 -14.15 -3.42 4.64
CA ASN A 47 -13.77 -4.77 5.07
C ASN A 47 -12.65 -5.33 4.18
N PHE A 48 -12.75 -5.20 2.85
CA PHE A 48 -11.71 -5.58 1.90
C PHE A 48 -10.36 -4.94 2.25
N LEU A 49 -10.36 -3.62 2.51
CA LEU A 49 -9.12 -2.90 2.86
C LEU A 49 -8.57 -3.32 4.23
N LYS A 50 -9.44 -3.58 5.21
CA LYS A 50 -9.04 -4.12 6.51
C LYS A 50 -8.44 -5.53 6.40
N GLN A 51 -9.04 -6.43 5.61
CA GLN A 51 -8.45 -7.74 5.35
C GLN A 51 -7.07 -7.59 4.68
N ALA A 52 -6.95 -6.72 3.67
CA ALA A 52 -5.68 -6.50 2.98
C ALA A 52 -4.58 -6.00 3.94
N SER A 53 -4.90 -5.09 4.86
CA SER A 53 -3.93 -4.55 5.82
C SER A 53 -3.35 -5.61 6.77
N GLN A 54 -4.06 -6.72 7.01
CA GLN A 54 -3.59 -7.81 7.87
C GLN A 54 -2.47 -8.67 7.25
N PHE A 55 -2.22 -8.53 5.94
CA PHE A 55 -1.21 -9.32 5.24
C PHE A 55 0.21 -8.72 5.32
N GLY A 56 0.36 -7.51 5.81
CA GLY A 56 1.68 -6.87 5.92
C GLY A 56 1.64 -5.57 6.73
N ASP A 57 2.81 -4.93 6.80
CA ASP A 57 3.03 -3.75 7.66
C ASP A 57 2.62 -2.45 6.96
N GLU A 58 2.65 -2.42 5.65
CA GLU A 58 2.39 -1.23 4.85
C GLU A 58 1.36 -1.53 3.75
N LEU A 59 0.19 -0.93 3.83
CA LEU A 59 -0.84 -1.03 2.80
C LEU A 59 -0.73 0.14 1.81
N TYR A 60 -0.65 -0.19 0.52
CA TYR A 60 -0.70 0.74 -0.60
C TYR A 60 -2.00 0.53 -1.36
N ILE A 61 -2.77 1.60 -1.54
CA ILE A 61 -4.05 1.56 -2.24
C ILE A 61 -3.95 2.34 -3.54
N ILE A 62 -4.22 1.67 -4.66
CA ILE A 62 -4.23 2.27 -5.99
C ILE A 62 -5.68 2.41 -6.45
N VAL A 63 -6.14 3.66 -6.54
CA VAL A 63 -7.51 3.99 -6.97
C VAL A 63 -7.52 4.15 -8.49
N ALA A 64 -8.41 3.44 -9.18
CA ALA A 64 -8.52 3.52 -10.62
C ALA A 64 -8.93 4.94 -11.08
N ARG A 65 -8.31 5.41 -12.17
CA ARG A 65 -8.69 6.65 -12.85
C ARG A 65 -10.05 6.52 -13.50
N ASP A 66 -10.82 7.61 -13.54
CA ASP A 66 -12.18 7.61 -14.13
C ASP A 66 -12.17 7.10 -15.56
N ASN A 67 -11.26 7.58 -16.40
CA ASN A 67 -11.12 7.11 -17.79
C ASN A 67 -10.81 5.60 -17.89
N ASN A 68 -10.05 5.05 -16.94
CA ASN A 68 -9.75 3.63 -16.93
C ASN A 68 -10.95 2.80 -16.42
N VAL A 69 -11.76 3.37 -15.53
CA VAL A 69 -13.02 2.73 -15.09
C VAL A 69 -14.00 2.64 -16.26
N VAL A 70 -14.15 3.70 -17.06
CA VAL A 70 -14.97 3.68 -18.28
C VAL A 70 -14.53 2.57 -19.22
N LYS A 71 -13.23 2.41 -19.47
CA LYS A 71 -12.69 1.33 -20.33
C LYS A 71 -13.01 -0.08 -19.81
N ILE A 72 -13.11 -0.26 -18.50
CA ILE A 72 -13.35 -1.58 -17.88
C ILE A 72 -14.84 -1.86 -17.69
N LYS A 73 -15.63 -0.83 -17.31
CA LYS A 73 -17.01 -0.98 -16.87
C LYS A 73 -18.04 -0.34 -17.83
N GLY A 74 -17.59 0.37 -18.86
CA GLY A 74 -18.45 1.05 -19.84
C GLY A 74 -19.12 2.32 -19.32
N ARG A 75 -18.88 2.74 -18.06
CA ARG A 75 -19.50 3.92 -17.44
C ARG A 75 -18.58 4.60 -16.44
N LEU A 76 -18.82 5.89 -16.22
CA LEU A 76 -18.15 6.66 -15.17
C LEU A 76 -18.54 6.18 -13.77
N PRO A 77 -17.64 6.29 -12.78
CA PRO A 77 -17.98 6.16 -11.37
C PRO A 77 -18.93 7.29 -10.92
N ASN A 78 -19.70 7.05 -9.84
CA ASN A 78 -20.54 8.09 -9.23
C ASN A 78 -19.69 9.17 -8.54
N ASP A 79 -18.63 8.75 -7.85
CA ASP A 79 -17.66 9.66 -7.23
C ASP A 79 -16.46 9.88 -8.16
N THR A 80 -16.03 11.13 -8.35
CA THR A 80 -14.79 11.43 -9.10
C THR A 80 -13.57 10.77 -8.48
N GLU A 81 -12.53 10.52 -9.26
CA GLU A 81 -11.30 9.88 -8.78
C GLU A 81 -10.69 10.58 -7.57
N LEU A 82 -10.73 11.92 -7.50
CA LEU A 82 -10.22 12.70 -6.37
C LEU A 82 -11.09 12.52 -5.13
N ARG A 83 -12.43 12.50 -5.28
CA ARG A 83 -13.35 12.26 -4.17
C ARG A 83 -13.14 10.85 -3.60
N ARG A 84 -12.97 9.85 -4.46
CA ARG A 84 -12.70 8.46 -4.06
C ARG A 84 -11.39 8.34 -3.28
N VAL A 85 -10.31 8.97 -3.76
CA VAL A 85 -9.03 9.04 -3.04
C VAL A 85 -9.19 9.71 -1.67
N LYS A 86 -9.90 10.85 -1.60
CA LYS A 86 -10.14 11.57 -0.33
C LYS A 86 -10.89 10.69 0.68
N LYS A 87 -11.97 10.02 0.26
CA LYS A 87 -12.75 9.11 1.13
C LYS A 87 -11.87 7.98 1.69
N ILE A 88 -11.00 7.37 0.88
CA ILE A 88 -10.11 6.29 1.34
C ILE A 88 -9.01 6.83 2.27
N LYS A 89 -8.41 7.98 1.98
CA LYS A 89 -7.41 8.60 2.86
C LYS A 89 -7.96 8.85 4.26
N ASN A 90 -9.24 9.25 4.36
CA ASN A 90 -9.90 9.51 5.65
C ASN A 90 -10.05 8.24 6.52
N LEU A 91 -9.94 7.04 5.95
CA LEU A 91 -9.95 5.79 6.73
C LEU A 91 -8.67 5.58 7.55
N LYS A 92 -7.58 6.29 7.22
CA LYS A 92 -6.28 6.24 7.92
C LYS A 92 -5.68 4.83 8.07
N ILE A 93 -6.02 3.88 7.18
CA ILE A 93 -5.59 2.46 7.25
C ILE A 93 -4.46 2.14 6.27
N ALA A 94 -4.06 3.08 5.44
CA ALA A 94 -3.05 2.87 4.40
C ALA A 94 -1.82 3.74 4.62
N LYS A 95 -0.66 3.19 4.33
CA LYS A 95 0.60 3.94 4.25
C LYS A 95 0.53 5.00 3.15
N ARG A 96 -0.07 4.64 2.01
CA ARG A 96 -0.25 5.55 0.88
C ARG A 96 -1.49 5.19 0.07
N VAL A 97 -2.25 6.22 -0.30
CA VAL A 97 -3.35 6.14 -1.26
C VAL A 97 -2.98 6.98 -2.47
N MET A 98 -3.02 6.39 -3.66
CA MET A 98 -2.62 7.06 -4.89
C MET A 98 -3.54 6.72 -6.04
N LEU A 99 -3.60 7.60 -7.04
CA LEU A 99 -4.27 7.32 -8.31
C LEU A 99 -3.43 6.37 -9.16
N GLY A 100 -4.10 5.51 -9.89
CA GLY A 100 -3.50 4.68 -10.93
C GLY A 100 -2.91 5.50 -12.08
N GLN A 101 -2.22 4.85 -12.99
CA GLN A 101 -1.66 5.49 -14.19
C GLN A 101 -2.78 6.01 -15.11
N LYS A 102 -2.52 7.14 -15.79
CA LYS A 102 -3.45 7.69 -16.80
C LYS A 102 -3.61 6.72 -17.97
N ASN A 103 -2.49 6.23 -18.50
CA ASN A 103 -2.52 5.23 -19.56
C ASN A 103 -2.83 3.86 -18.98
N PHE A 104 -3.89 3.22 -19.49
CA PHE A 104 -4.32 1.90 -19.06
C PHE A 104 -3.24 0.82 -19.24
N ASN A 105 -2.47 0.88 -20.31
CA ASN A 105 -1.41 -0.09 -20.59
C ASN A 105 -0.24 0.00 -19.59
N SER A 106 -0.09 1.16 -18.94
CA SER A 106 0.95 1.40 -17.91
C SER A 106 0.45 1.12 -16.48
N ARG A 107 -0.74 0.54 -16.31
CA ARG A 107 -1.40 0.36 -14.99
C ARG A 107 -0.55 -0.38 -13.95
N TYR A 108 0.35 -1.26 -14.41
CA TYR A 108 1.24 -2.01 -13.53
C TYR A 108 2.57 -1.32 -13.21
N ASN A 109 2.89 -0.17 -13.84
CA ASN A 109 4.16 0.53 -13.58
C ASN A 109 4.32 0.96 -12.12
N LEU A 110 3.20 1.21 -11.41
CA LEU A 110 3.23 1.51 -9.98
C LEU A 110 3.74 0.34 -9.13
N LEU A 111 3.56 -0.90 -9.59
CA LEU A 111 4.10 -2.08 -8.90
C LEU A 111 5.63 -2.00 -8.84
N ASN A 112 6.28 -1.58 -9.93
CA ASN A 112 7.73 -1.44 -9.96
C ASN A 112 8.24 -0.40 -8.95
N LYS A 113 7.47 0.68 -8.72
CA LYS A 113 7.81 1.70 -7.72
C LYS A 113 7.53 1.25 -6.28
N ILE A 114 6.42 0.54 -6.06
CA ILE A 114 5.99 0.07 -4.73
C ILE A 114 6.81 -1.15 -4.31
N ARG A 115 7.17 -2.04 -5.26
CA ARG A 115 7.84 -3.32 -4.99
C ARG A 115 7.08 -4.13 -3.92
N PRO A 116 5.78 -4.46 -4.14
CA PRO A 116 4.97 -5.15 -3.15
C PRO A 116 5.48 -6.58 -2.90
N HIS A 117 5.27 -7.06 -1.68
CA HIS A 117 5.45 -8.47 -1.32
C HIS A 117 4.15 -9.25 -1.54
N ILE A 118 3.02 -8.54 -1.46
CA ILE A 118 1.68 -9.13 -1.66
C ILE A 118 0.84 -8.20 -2.52
N VAL A 119 0.14 -8.82 -3.49
CA VAL A 119 -0.95 -8.20 -4.24
C VAL A 119 -2.26 -8.84 -3.76
N ALA A 120 -3.10 -8.07 -3.08
CA ALA A 120 -4.39 -8.55 -2.60
C ALA A 120 -5.51 -8.15 -3.56
N LEU A 121 -6.31 -9.12 -3.97
CA LEU A 121 -7.43 -8.98 -4.91
C LEU A 121 -8.75 -9.22 -4.19
N GLY A 122 -9.79 -8.47 -4.57
CA GLY A 122 -11.16 -8.75 -4.14
C GLY A 122 -11.69 -10.06 -4.73
N TYR A 123 -12.70 -10.62 -4.08
CA TYR A 123 -13.30 -11.89 -4.46
C TYR A 123 -13.85 -11.89 -5.89
N ASP A 124 -14.39 -10.76 -6.36
CA ASP A 124 -15.02 -10.57 -7.66
C ASP A 124 -14.13 -9.84 -8.68
N GLN A 125 -12.90 -9.51 -8.31
CA GLN A 125 -11.97 -8.88 -9.25
C GLN A 125 -11.48 -9.92 -10.26
N GLN A 126 -11.98 -9.81 -11.49
CA GLN A 126 -11.48 -10.56 -12.65
C GLN A 126 -10.12 -9.95 -13.07
N ALA A 127 -9.14 -10.00 -12.18
CA ALA A 127 -7.80 -9.65 -12.57
C ALA A 127 -7.32 -10.70 -13.59
N LYS A 128 -6.75 -10.24 -14.70
CA LYS A 128 -6.01 -11.10 -15.63
C LYS A 128 -4.77 -11.61 -14.91
N LEU A 129 -4.91 -12.68 -14.11
CA LEU A 129 -3.85 -13.21 -13.23
C LEU A 129 -2.58 -13.54 -14.03
N ILE A 130 -2.74 -14.06 -15.25
CA ILE A 130 -1.62 -14.37 -16.14
C ILE A 130 -0.85 -13.07 -16.45
N GLU A 131 -1.56 -12.00 -16.83
CA GLU A 131 -0.96 -10.71 -17.12
C GLU A 131 -0.29 -10.11 -15.88
N LEU A 132 -0.95 -10.14 -14.73
CA LEU A 132 -0.40 -9.65 -13.47
C LEU A 132 0.89 -10.40 -13.09
N ARG A 133 0.90 -11.73 -13.17
CA ARG A 133 2.09 -12.55 -12.92
C ARG A 133 3.22 -12.25 -13.90
N SER A 134 2.91 -12.11 -15.20
CA SER A 134 3.88 -11.73 -16.22
C SER A 134 4.53 -10.38 -15.91
N GLN A 135 3.73 -9.37 -15.51
CA GLN A 135 4.25 -8.06 -15.14
C GLN A 135 5.10 -8.09 -13.87
N LEU A 136 4.70 -8.85 -12.85
CA LEU A 136 5.51 -9.05 -11.65
C LEU A 136 6.86 -9.68 -12.01
N LYS A 137 6.88 -10.72 -12.83
CA LYS A 137 8.09 -11.37 -13.34
C LYS A 137 8.97 -10.40 -14.14
N LYS A 138 8.37 -9.62 -15.05
CA LYS A 138 9.07 -8.59 -15.85
C LYS A 138 9.82 -7.58 -14.97
N TYR A 139 9.26 -7.22 -13.82
CA TYR A 139 9.91 -6.31 -12.86
C TYR A 139 10.78 -7.03 -11.82
N GLY A 140 11.06 -8.32 -11.98
CA GLY A 140 11.86 -9.10 -11.04
C GLY A 140 11.23 -9.16 -9.63
N MET A 141 9.92 -9.31 -9.54
CA MET A 141 9.18 -9.36 -8.28
C MET A 141 8.55 -10.74 -8.04
N SER A 142 8.74 -11.27 -6.84
CA SER A 142 8.15 -12.52 -6.36
C SER A 142 6.95 -12.26 -5.44
N ALA A 143 6.09 -11.30 -5.80
CA ALA A 143 4.94 -10.94 -4.97
C ALA A 143 3.90 -12.07 -4.94
N LYS A 144 3.44 -12.44 -3.73
CA LYS A 144 2.33 -13.37 -3.54
C LYS A 144 1.02 -12.70 -3.94
N ILE A 145 0.21 -13.36 -4.76
CA ILE A 145 -1.15 -12.90 -5.08
C ILE A 145 -2.12 -13.63 -4.17
N VAL A 146 -2.93 -12.88 -3.42
CA VAL A 146 -3.96 -13.42 -2.52
C VAL A 146 -5.32 -12.89 -2.93
N ARG A 147 -6.35 -13.74 -2.82
CA ARG A 147 -7.75 -13.34 -3.04
C ARG A 147 -8.44 -13.28 -1.68
N LEU A 148 -9.03 -12.13 -1.39
CA LEU A 148 -9.70 -11.88 -0.12
C LEU A 148 -11.14 -12.39 -0.13
N LYS A 149 -11.67 -12.68 1.05
CA LYS A 149 -13.02 -13.20 1.23
C LYS A 149 -14.07 -12.09 0.96
N PRO A 150 -15.24 -12.43 0.41
CA PRO A 150 -16.35 -11.49 0.32
C PRO A 150 -16.86 -11.09 1.70
N TYR A 151 -17.45 -9.89 1.78
CA TYR A 151 -18.13 -9.42 2.98
C TYR A 151 -19.56 -9.02 2.60
N HIS A 152 -20.52 -9.84 2.98
CA HIS A 152 -21.94 -9.64 2.68
C HIS A 152 -22.18 -9.19 1.21
N PRO A 153 -21.77 -10.03 0.21
CA PRO A 153 -21.82 -9.63 -1.21
C PRO A 153 -23.24 -9.41 -1.71
N GLU A 154 -24.23 -10.01 -1.03
CA GLU A 154 -25.66 -9.78 -1.27
C GLU A 154 -26.09 -8.35 -0.92
N LYS A 155 -25.41 -7.71 0.03
CA LYS A 155 -25.77 -6.38 0.55
C LYS A 155 -24.82 -5.28 0.08
N TYR A 156 -23.51 -5.56 0.04
CA TYR A 156 -22.47 -4.56 -0.21
C TYR A 156 -21.75 -4.78 -1.55
N LYS A 157 -22.49 -4.61 -2.66
CA LYS A 157 -21.92 -4.60 -4.00
C LYS A 157 -22.33 -3.31 -4.71
N THR A 158 -21.37 -2.55 -5.25
CA THR A 158 -21.65 -1.26 -5.90
C THR A 158 -22.71 -1.35 -6.99
N SER A 159 -22.77 -2.47 -7.75
CA SER A 159 -23.79 -2.70 -8.77
C SER A 159 -25.21 -2.81 -8.19
N LYS A 160 -25.35 -3.27 -6.95
CA LYS A 160 -26.65 -3.39 -6.26
C LYS A 160 -27.08 -2.07 -5.61
N LEU A 161 -26.12 -1.26 -5.16
CA LEU A 161 -26.40 0.05 -4.55
C LEU A 161 -26.91 1.09 -5.56
N ASN A 162 -26.73 0.82 -6.86
CA ASN A 162 -27.28 1.68 -7.91
C ASN A 162 -28.76 1.41 -8.24
N ASN A 163 -29.33 0.30 -7.75
CA ASN A 163 -30.71 -0.10 -8.01
C ASN A 163 -31.66 0.28 -6.85
N ILE A 164 -31.18 1.02 -5.85
CA ILE A 164 -31.95 1.53 -4.71
C ILE A 164 -32.05 3.05 -4.88
N GLN A 165 -32.79 3.49 -5.88
CA GLN A 165 -33.36 4.83 -6.03
C GLN A 165 -34.81 4.71 -6.45
#